data_85d590d8c23081517c60d7bacd7d1fec
#
_entry.id   85d590d8c23081517c60d7bacd7d1fec
#
_cell.length_a   1.000
_cell.length_b   1.000
_cell.length_c   1.000
_cell.angle_alpha   90.00
_cell.angle_beta   90.00
_cell.angle_gamma   90.00
#
_symmetry.space_group_name_H-M   'P 1'
#
loop_
_entity.id
_entity.type
_entity.pdbx_description
1 polymer ?
#
loop_
_entity_poly.entity_id
_entity_poly.type
_entity_poly.pdbx_seq_one_letter_code
_entity_poly.pdbx_strand_id
1 'polypeptide(L)'
;ANSGYYYDLKKYYLELPDHVIEKSPELMCGMSMLQSLLLNPDESERWYDRLKLYADENQGSARKNAKGLLLYLDIGLPHRGSVDVLKLLKSAYTMVFNKEVRIQEWSVTSNLPSMMNGGKDFCEWSKRDRELASKVGRIVEFVLGKYGKGLVNLALAESFLEKSGDNYEVATLAAKGRMQAEAGGKIEQCFVADGILAWLHLQNGKPQEALEVLYG
;
A
#
# COMPACT_ATOMS: atom_id res chain seq x y z
N ALA A 1 10.04 -8.92 3.54
CA ALA A 1 8.59 -9.00 3.32
C ALA A 1 7.96 -7.60 3.30
N ASN A 2 8.20 -6.77 4.32
CA ASN A 2 7.59 -5.43 4.42
C ASN A 2 7.96 -4.45 3.26
N SER A 3 8.92 -4.83 2.42
CA SER A 3 9.39 -4.03 1.27
C SER A 3 8.86 -4.55 -0.08
N GLY A 4 7.85 -5.42 -0.09
CA GLY A 4 7.25 -5.92 -1.33
C GLY A 4 7.98 -7.05 -2.04
N TYR A 5 9.10 -7.54 -1.51
CA TYR A 5 9.93 -8.61 -2.12
C TYR A 5 9.32 -10.02 -1.94
N TYR A 6 8.02 -10.16 -2.07
CA TYR A 6 7.33 -11.45 -1.86
C TYR A 6 7.72 -12.51 -2.89
N TYR A 7 7.88 -12.13 -4.15
CA TYR A 7 8.26 -13.07 -5.21
C TYR A 7 9.70 -13.55 -5.06
N ASP A 8 10.62 -12.69 -4.67
CA ASP A 8 12.03 -13.04 -4.44
C ASP A 8 12.18 -13.95 -3.22
N LEU A 9 11.35 -13.74 -2.20
CA LEU A 9 11.36 -14.52 -0.98
C LEU A 9 10.46 -15.77 -1.04
N LYS A 10 9.68 -15.95 -2.13
CA LYS A 10 8.71 -17.04 -2.28
C LYS A 10 9.26 -18.40 -1.91
N LYS A 11 10.43 -18.77 -2.45
CA LYS A 11 11.06 -20.06 -2.19
C LYS A 11 11.27 -20.29 -0.69
N TYR A 12 11.83 -19.31 -0.03
CA TYR A 12 12.14 -19.40 1.40
C TYR A 12 10.88 -19.52 2.26
N TYR A 13 9.83 -18.76 1.94
CA TYR A 13 8.56 -18.84 2.66
C TYR A 13 7.91 -20.22 2.51
N LEU A 14 7.86 -20.77 1.31
CA LEU A 14 7.20 -22.04 1.02
C LEU A 14 7.97 -23.26 1.54
N GLU A 15 9.27 -23.12 1.81
CA GLU A 15 10.09 -24.16 2.42
C GLU A 15 10.03 -24.17 3.96
N LEU A 16 9.48 -23.10 4.60
CA LEU A 16 9.37 -23.04 6.04
C LEU A 16 8.26 -23.96 6.54
N PRO A 17 8.55 -24.80 7.57
CA PRO A 17 7.52 -25.61 8.22
C PRO A 17 6.49 -24.71 8.95
N ASP A 18 5.22 -25.10 8.94
CA ASP A 18 4.12 -24.35 9.57
C ASP A 18 4.42 -23.97 11.02
N HIS A 19 4.97 -24.91 11.81
CA HIS A 19 5.29 -24.66 13.22
C HIS A 19 6.37 -23.57 13.45
N VAL A 20 7.14 -23.23 12.42
CA VAL A 20 8.10 -22.10 12.46
C VAL A 20 7.38 -20.81 12.14
N ILE A 21 6.50 -20.83 11.14
CA ILE A 21 5.72 -19.67 10.71
C ILE A 21 4.79 -19.22 11.84
N GLU A 22 4.12 -20.17 12.53
CA GLU A 22 3.18 -19.91 13.62
C GLU A 22 3.80 -19.21 14.84
N LYS A 23 5.12 -19.25 14.98
CA LYS A 23 5.84 -18.58 16.08
C LYS A 23 6.08 -17.09 15.84
N SER A 24 5.89 -16.61 14.60
CA SER A 24 6.17 -15.22 14.23
C SER A 24 4.96 -14.58 13.56
N PRO A 25 4.37 -13.55 14.16
CA PRO A 25 3.29 -12.80 13.54
C PRO A 25 3.70 -12.18 12.20
N GLU A 26 4.97 -11.81 12.04
CA GLU A 26 5.52 -11.27 10.79
C GLU A 26 5.57 -12.34 9.69
N LEU A 27 5.93 -13.59 10.04
CA LEU A 27 5.94 -14.68 9.06
C LEU A 27 4.52 -15.08 8.66
N MET A 28 3.59 -15.16 9.62
CA MET A 28 2.17 -15.41 9.31
C MET A 28 1.59 -14.33 8.39
N CYS A 29 1.85 -13.07 8.68
CA CYS A 29 1.44 -11.95 7.83
C CYS A 29 2.06 -12.06 6.42
N GLY A 30 3.37 -12.31 6.33
CA GLY A 30 4.07 -12.47 5.06
C GLY A 30 3.54 -13.65 4.25
N MET A 31 3.24 -14.78 4.91
CA MET A 31 2.69 -15.96 4.23
C MET A 31 1.26 -15.70 3.73
N SER A 32 0.40 -15.08 4.54
CA SER A 32 -0.94 -14.68 4.11
C SER A 32 -0.88 -13.81 2.85
N MET A 33 -0.04 -12.77 2.85
CA MET A 33 0.11 -11.89 1.68
C MET A 33 0.68 -12.66 0.48
N LEU A 34 1.71 -13.49 0.66
CA LEU A 34 2.29 -14.29 -0.41
C LEU A 34 1.27 -15.22 -1.05
N GLN A 35 0.48 -15.94 -0.26
CA GLN A 35 -0.54 -16.84 -0.78
C GLN A 35 -1.63 -16.09 -1.55
N SER A 36 -2.03 -14.90 -1.09
CA SER A 36 -2.94 -14.04 -1.83
C SER A 36 -2.37 -13.62 -3.20
N LEU A 37 -1.10 -13.24 -3.25
CA LEU A 37 -0.40 -12.88 -4.49
C LEU A 37 -0.23 -14.08 -5.45
N LEU A 38 -0.18 -15.29 -4.90
CA LEU A 38 -0.13 -16.55 -5.66
C LEU A 38 -1.51 -17.08 -6.08
N LEU A 39 -2.57 -16.29 -5.84
CA LEU A 39 -3.96 -16.65 -6.14
C LEU A 39 -4.48 -17.86 -5.37
N ASN A 40 -3.98 -18.07 -4.15
CA ASN A 40 -4.41 -19.10 -3.21
C ASN A 40 -5.18 -18.47 -2.04
N PRO A 41 -6.43 -17.99 -2.23
CA PRO A 41 -7.17 -17.25 -1.20
C PRO A 41 -7.40 -18.05 0.07
N ASP A 42 -7.71 -19.33 -0.02
CA ASP A 42 -7.99 -20.19 1.15
C ASP A 42 -6.76 -20.32 2.06
N GLU A 43 -5.57 -20.52 1.48
CA GLU A 43 -4.32 -20.54 2.23
C GLU A 43 -3.95 -19.18 2.80
N SER A 44 -4.25 -18.10 2.08
CA SER A 44 -4.07 -16.74 2.59
C SER A 44 -4.92 -16.49 3.83
N GLU A 45 -6.21 -16.85 3.77
CA GLU A 45 -7.12 -16.69 4.90
C GLU A 45 -6.76 -17.62 6.06
N ARG A 46 -6.26 -18.83 5.81
CA ARG A 46 -5.75 -19.73 6.85
C ARG A 46 -4.65 -19.05 7.69
N TRP A 47 -3.69 -18.40 7.04
CA TRP A 47 -2.62 -17.69 7.74
C TRP A 47 -3.09 -16.40 8.40
N TYR A 48 -4.06 -15.71 7.81
CA TYR A 48 -4.72 -14.57 8.43
C TYR A 48 -5.41 -14.97 9.74
N ASP A 49 -6.17 -16.05 9.75
CA ASP A 49 -6.86 -16.55 10.93
C ASP A 49 -5.88 -17.01 12.02
N ARG A 50 -4.75 -17.64 11.67
CA ARG A 50 -3.66 -17.96 12.61
C ARG A 50 -3.08 -16.70 13.25
N LEU A 51 -2.84 -15.65 12.47
CA LEU A 51 -2.37 -14.38 13.00
C LEU A 51 -3.41 -13.72 13.91
N LYS A 52 -4.69 -13.84 13.58
CA LYS A 52 -5.79 -13.34 14.41
C LYS A 52 -5.85 -14.07 15.75
N LEU A 53 -5.76 -15.40 15.74
CA LEU A 53 -5.69 -16.20 16.94
C LEU A 53 -4.48 -15.82 17.82
N TYR A 54 -3.32 -15.65 17.21
CA TYR A 54 -2.13 -15.15 17.90
C TYR A 54 -2.38 -13.79 18.58
N ALA A 55 -3.07 -12.86 17.90
CA ALA A 55 -3.41 -11.57 18.49
C ALA A 55 -4.37 -11.68 19.68
N ASP A 56 -5.29 -12.65 19.66
CA ASP A 56 -6.26 -12.87 20.73
C ASP A 56 -5.64 -13.56 21.96
N GLU A 57 -4.70 -14.47 21.75
CA GLU A 57 -4.00 -15.21 22.82
C GLU A 57 -2.90 -14.39 23.51
N ASN A 58 -2.41 -13.31 22.88
CA ASN A 58 -1.32 -12.50 23.40
C ASN A 58 -1.81 -11.16 23.99
N GLN A 59 -0.93 -10.51 24.76
CA GLN A 59 -1.21 -9.22 25.37
C GLN A 59 -0.07 -8.22 25.12
N GLY A 60 -0.28 -6.96 25.50
CA GLY A 60 0.74 -5.90 25.45
C GLY A 60 1.24 -5.61 24.05
N SER A 61 2.56 -5.55 23.89
CA SER A 61 3.19 -5.19 22.61
C SER A 61 3.01 -6.24 21.52
N ALA A 62 3.00 -7.54 21.89
CA ALA A 62 2.80 -8.63 20.94
C ALA A 62 1.41 -8.55 20.28
N ARG A 63 0.37 -8.35 21.09
CA ARG A 63 -0.99 -8.12 20.57
C ARG A 63 -1.09 -6.90 19.67
N LYS A 64 -0.49 -5.78 20.09
CA LYS A 64 -0.51 -4.53 19.28
C LYS A 64 0.19 -4.69 17.96
N ASN A 65 1.31 -5.42 17.94
CA ASN A 65 2.04 -5.75 16.73
C ASN A 65 1.20 -6.60 15.78
N ALA A 66 0.64 -7.71 16.27
CA ALA A 66 -0.20 -8.60 15.48
C ALA A 66 -1.45 -7.89 14.92
N LYS A 67 -2.11 -7.03 15.71
CA LYS A 67 -3.22 -6.20 15.24
C LYS A 67 -2.80 -5.21 14.14
N GLY A 68 -1.60 -4.65 14.21
CA GLY A 68 -1.05 -3.80 13.15
C GLY A 68 -0.83 -4.55 11.85
N LEU A 69 -0.34 -5.80 11.92
CA LEU A 69 -0.15 -6.68 10.78
C LEU A 69 -1.50 -7.15 10.18
N LEU A 70 -2.49 -7.45 11.02
CA LEU A 70 -3.86 -7.74 10.55
C LEU A 70 -4.47 -6.55 9.80
N LEU A 71 -4.31 -5.35 10.33
CA LEU A 71 -4.77 -4.13 9.65
C LEU A 71 -4.09 -3.95 8.29
N TYR A 72 -2.79 -4.24 8.19
CA TYR A 72 -2.08 -4.26 6.91
C TYR A 72 -2.69 -5.26 5.93
N LEU A 73 -2.98 -6.48 6.37
CA LEU A 73 -3.62 -7.50 5.54
C LEU A 73 -5.05 -7.10 5.13
N ASP A 74 -5.85 -6.55 6.05
CA ASP A 74 -7.20 -6.08 5.76
C ASP A 74 -7.24 -5.05 4.61
N ILE A 75 -6.24 -4.17 4.60
CA ILE A 75 -6.11 -3.16 3.54
C ILE A 75 -5.49 -3.75 2.27
N GLY A 76 -4.49 -4.62 2.42
CA GLY A 76 -3.56 -4.99 1.35
C GLY A 76 -3.88 -6.28 0.59
N LEU A 77 -4.68 -7.23 1.15
CA LEU A 77 -4.88 -8.54 0.51
C LEU A 77 -5.57 -8.42 -0.85
N PRO A 78 -4.89 -8.77 -1.96
CA PRO A 78 -5.44 -8.61 -3.32
C PRO A 78 -6.74 -9.38 -3.56
N HIS A 79 -6.83 -10.63 -3.10
CA HIS A 79 -7.99 -11.50 -3.33
C HIS A 79 -9.28 -11.00 -2.68
N ARG A 80 -9.20 -10.15 -1.65
CA ARG A 80 -10.38 -9.55 -1.01
C ARG A 80 -11.04 -8.44 -1.84
N GLY A 81 -10.44 -8.08 -2.99
CA GLY A 81 -10.99 -7.15 -3.95
C GLY A 81 -11.21 -5.74 -3.41
N SER A 82 -12.22 -5.06 -3.96
CA SER A 82 -12.63 -3.73 -3.55
C SER A 82 -13.30 -3.80 -2.18
N VAL A 83 -12.64 -3.27 -1.17
CA VAL A 83 -13.20 -3.12 0.18
C VAL A 83 -13.77 -1.73 0.36
N ASP A 84 -14.68 -1.58 1.30
CA ASP A 84 -15.10 -0.25 1.76
C ASP A 84 -13.93 0.45 2.45
N VAL A 85 -13.09 1.09 1.62
CA VAL A 85 -11.87 1.80 2.04
C VAL A 85 -12.19 2.84 3.12
N LEU A 86 -13.36 3.48 3.06
CA LEU A 86 -13.76 4.46 4.07
C LEU A 86 -14.00 3.80 5.43
N LYS A 87 -14.62 2.63 5.44
CA LYS A 87 -14.88 1.88 6.67
C LYS A 87 -13.58 1.37 7.27
N LEU A 88 -12.70 0.82 6.44
CA LEU A 88 -11.36 0.37 6.86
C LEU A 88 -10.53 1.51 7.43
N LEU A 89 -10.46 2.66 6.76
CA LEU A 89 -9.70 3.82 7.21
C LEU A 89 -10.25 4.40 8.50
N LYS A 90 -11.57 4.41 8.70
CA LYS A 90 -12.18 4.82 9.97
C LYS A 90 -11.80 3.87 11.11
N SER A 91 -11.86 2.56 10.86
CA SER A 91 -11.42 1.55 11.83
C SER A 91 -9.94 1.72 12.16
N ALA A 92 -9.09 1.83 11.16
CA ALA A 92 -7.66 2.08 11.31
C ALA A 92 -7.38 3.36 12.13
N TYR A 93 -8.07 4.45 11.81
CA TYR A 93 -7.96 5.70 12.56
C TYR A 93 -8.26 5.50 14.04
N THR A 94 -9.37 4.83 14.36
CA THR A 94 -9.77 4.56 15.75
C THR A 94 -8.73 3.71 16.48
N MET A 95 -8.23 2.65 15.85
CA MET A 95 -7.23 1.76 16.44
C MET A 95 -5.89 2.47 16.69
N VAL A 96 -5.48 3.34 15.76
CA VAL A 96 -4.25 4.15 15.92
C VAL A 96 -4.42 5.22 16.99
N PHE A 97 -5.53 5.93 16.98
CA PHE A 97 -5.85 6.96 17.97
C PHE A 97 -5.87 6.39 19.39
N ASN A 98 -6.49 5.22 19.57
CA ASN A 98 -6.56 4.53 20.86
C ASN A 98 -5.26 3.80 21.23
N LYS A 99 -4.21 3.87 20.40
CA LYS A 99 -2.95 3.15 20.59
C LYS A 99 -3.13 1.62 20.72
N GLU A 100 -4.14 1.07 20.06
CA GLU A 100 -4.45 -0.37 20.07
C GLU A 100 -3.56 -1.17 19.11
N VAL A 101 -2.96 -0.50 18.13
CA VAL A 101 -2.06 -1.08 17.13
C VAL A 101 -0.70 -0.41 17.16
N ARG A 102 0.31 -1.15 16.74
CA ARG A 102 1.61 -0.61 16.36
C ARG A 102 1.67 -0.53 14.85
N ILE A 103 1.79 0.68 14.31
CA ILE A 103 1.94 0.86 12.88
C ILE A 103 3.31 0.33 12.46
N GLN A 104 3.30 -0.60 11.50
CA GLN A 104 4.50 -1.12 10.86
C GLN A 104 4.95 -0.16 9.75
N GLU A 105 6.19 -0.30 9.34
CA GLU A 105 6.66 0.29 8.10
C GLU A 105 6.08 -0.50 6.93
N TRP A 106 5.29 0.16 6.08
CA TRP A 106 4.66 -0.46 4.93
C TRP A 106 5.30 0.02 3.65
N SER A 107 5.49 -0.87 2.70
CA SER A 107 5.58 -0.47 1.31
C SER A 107 4.19 -0.08 0.86
N VAL A 108 4.05 1.16 0.41
CA VAL A 108 2.78 1.70 -0.11
C VAL A 108 2.78 1.76 -1.62
N THR A 109 3.85 1.25 -2.23
CA THR A 109 4.00 1.17 -3.68
C THR A 109 3.81 -0.26 -4.17
N SER A 110 3.28 -0.39 -5.37
CA SER A 110 3.19 -1.64 -6.11
C SER A 110 3.81 -1.45 -7.48
N ASN A 111 4.34 -2.50 -8.05
CA ASN A 111 4.90 -2.49 -9.40
C ASN A 111 3.97 -3.12 -10.44
N LEU A 112 2.76 -3.56 -10.06
CA LEU A 112 1.81 -4.22 -10.97
C LEU A 112 0.35 -4.03 -10.53
N PRO A 113 -0.54 -3.69 -11.46
CA PRO A 113 -0.33 -3.06 -12.77
C PRO A 113 -0.05 -1.56 -12.63
N SER A 114 -0.32 -0.96 -11.48
CA SER A 114 -0.06 0.44 -11.16
C SER A 114 0.85 0.57 -9.93
N MET A 115 1.55 1.70 -9.83
CA MET A 115 2.54 1.90 -8.78
C MET A 115 1.92 2.19 -7.41
N MET A 116 0.86 3.01 -7.38
CA MET A 116 0.20 3.42 -6.13
C MET A 116 -1.11 2.68 -5.89
N ASN A 117 -1.87 2.46 -6.96
CA ASN A 117 -3.17 1.82 -6.86
C ASN A 117 -3.09 0.29 -6.97
N GLY A 118 -1.94 -0.23 -7.42
CA GLY A 118 -1.60 -1.65 -7.35
C GLY A 118 -2.51 -2.58 -8.13
N GLY A 119 -2.42 -3.86 -7.82
CA GLY A 119 -3.22 -4.91 -8.43
C GLY A 119 -4.58 -5.13 -7.77
N LYS A 120 -4.92 -4.36 -6.74
CA LYS A 120 -6.22 -4.43 -6.07
C LYS A 120 -7.27 -3.73 -6.93
N ASP A 121 -8.51 -4.25 -6.90
CA ASP A 121 -9.63 -3.58 -7.58
C ASP A 121 -9.99 -2.27 -6.87
N PHE A 122 -9.63 -1.15 -7.49
CA PHE A 122 -9.96 0.20 -7.05
C PHE A 122 -11.03 0.86 -7.93
N CYS A 123 -11.79 0.10 -8.72
CA CYS A 123 -12.80 0.65 -9.63
C CYS A 123 -13.77 1.62 -8.94
N GLU A 124 -14.26 1.28 -7.76
CA GLU A 124 -15.17 2.15 -7.01
C GLU A 124 -14.45 3.40 -6.47
N TRP A 125 -13.19 3.28 -6.06
CA TRP A 125 -12.35 4.42 -5.68
C TRP A 125 -12.14 5.35 -6.87
N SER A 126 -11.75 4.79 -8.00
CA SER A 126 -11.45 5.54 -9.22
C SER A 126 -12.64 6.36 -9.74
N LYS A 127 -13.87 5.89 -9.59
CA LYS A 127 -15.09 6.65 -9.96
C LYS A 127 -15.27 7.92 -9.14
N ARG A 128 -14.77 7.95 -7.91
CA ARG A 128 -14.97 9.01 -6.93
C ARG A 128 -13.65 9.48 -6.30
N ASP A 129 -12.56 9.35 -7.02
CA ASP A 129 -11.21 9.56 -6.51
C ASP A 129 -11.00 10.95 -5.86
N ARG A 130 -11.43 12.03 -6.51
CA ARG A 130 -11.33 13.39 -5.95
C ARG A 130 -12.10 13.55 -4.64
N GLU A 131 -13.34 13.04 -4.62
CA GLU A 131 -14.18 13.12 -3.44
C GLU A 131 -13.57 12.32 -2.29
N LEU A 132 -13.13 11.09 -2.58
CA LEU A 132 -12.52 10.22 -1.58
C LEU A 132 -11.19 10.79 -1.08
N ALA A 133 -10.32 11.28 -1.96
CA ALA A 133 -9.06 11.89 -1.58
C ALA A 133 -9.26 13.09 -0.64
N SER A 134 -10.25 13.94 -0.90
CA SER A 134 -10.57 15.07 -0.02
C SER A 134 -11.04 14.63 1.37
N LYS A 135 -11.78 13.52 1.45
CA LYS A 135 -12.32 12.99 2.71
C LYS A 135 -11.31 12.19 3.50
N VAL A 136 -10.48 11.39 2.82
CA VAL A 136 -9.59 10.43 3.49
C VAL A 136 -8.14 10.91 3.60
N GLY A 137 -7.71 11.90 2.85
CA GLY A 137 -6.30 12.32 2.78
C GLY A 137 -5.70 12.59 4.16
N ARG A 138 -6.39 13.33 5.01
CA ARG A 138 -5.95 13.60 6.39
C ARG A 138 -5.92 12.34 7.26
N ILE A 139 -6.86 11.42 7.04
CA ILE A 139 -6.91 10.15 7.78
C ILE A 139 -5.74 9.26 7.36
N VAL A 140 -5.45 9.18 6.06
CA VAL A 140 -4.31 8.44 5.53
C VAL A 140 -3.00 8.97 6.11
N GLU A 141 -2.79 10.28 6.09
CA GLU A 141 -1.60 10.89 6.69
C GLU A 141 -1.50 10.64 8.19
N PHE A 142 -2.61 10.67 8.91
CA PHE A 142 -2.62 10.37 10.34
C PHE A 142 -2.31 8.89 10.62
N VAL A 143 -2.95 7.98 9.91
CA VAL A 143 -2.80 6.52 10.11
C VAL A 143 -1.41 6.04 9.72
N LEU A 144 -0.90 6.50 8.58
CA LEU A 144 0.40 6.10 8.04
C LEU A 144 1.56 6.99 8.51
N GLY A 145 1.27 8.13 9.14
CA GLY A 145 2.28 9.09 9.59
C GLY A 145 3.15 9.57 8.42
N LYS A 146 4.47 9.51 8.60
CA LYS A 146 5.42 9.91 7.55
C LYS A 146 5.28 9.12 6.23
N TYR A 147 4.78 7.88 6.30
CA TYR A 147 4.55 7.02 5.13
C TYR A 147 3.33 7.43 4.31
N GLY A 148 2.40 8.18 4.90
CA GLY A 148 1.21 8.70 4.22
C GLY A 148 1.45 10.00 3.46
N LYS A 149 2.58 10.68 3.71
CA LYS A 149 2.86 11.97 3.08
C LYS A 149 3.05 11.83 1.57
N GLY A 150 2.26 12.58 0.81
CA GLY A 150 2.29 12.57 -0.66
C GLY A 150 1.47 11.45 -1.31
N LEU A 151 1.19 10.37 -0.58
CA LEU A 151 0.54 9.17 -1.10
C LEU A 151 -0.77 9.45 -1.83
N VAL A 152 -1.65 10.24 -1.25
CA VAL A 152 -2.97 10.56 -1.85
C VAL A 152 -2.83 11.39 -3.12
N ASN A 153 -1.88 12.32 -3.16
CA ASN A 153 -1.62 13.10 -4.37
C ASN A 153 -1.05 12.22 -5.49
N LEU A 154 -0.17 11.29 -5.17
CA LEU A 154 0.39 10.35 -6.15
C LEU A 154 -0.66 9.37 -6.66
N ALA A 155 -1.50 8.83 -5.78
CA ALA A 155 -2.60 7.95 -6.19
C ALA A 155 -3.60 8.66 -7.10
N LEU A 156 -3.90 9.93 -6.84
CA LEU A 156 -4.73 10.76 -7.72
C LEU A 156 -4.05 11.04 -9.06
N ALA A 157 -2.77 11.41 -9.04
CA ALA A 157 -2.01 11.67 -10.26
C ALA A 157 -2.01 10.45 -11.18
N GLU A 158 -1.76 9.27 -10.63
CA GLU A 158 -1.78 8.01 -11.37
C GLU A 158 -3.18 7.71 -11.91
N SER A 159 -4.23 7.85 -11.10
CA SER A 159 -5.62 7.64 -11.52
C SER A 159 -6.02 8.59 -12.67
N PHE A 160 -5.58 9.83 -12.63
CA PHE A 160 -5.88 10.79 -13.70
C PHE A 160 -5.07 10.52 -14.96
N LEU A 161 -3.81 10.13 -14.82
CA LEU A 161 -2.97 9.72 -15.94
C LEU A 161 -3.60 8.55 -16.70
N GLU A 162 -4.04 7.52 -15.99
CA GLU A 162 -4.69 6.33 -16.55
C GLU A 162 -6.02 6.63 -17.24
N LYS A 163 -6.74 7.62 -16.75
CA LYS A 163 -8.02 8.07 -17.34
C LYS A 163 -7.86 9.14 -18.45
N SER A 164 -6.64 9.41 -18.87
CA SER A 164 -6.36 10.51 -19.81
C SER A 164 -6.87 11.86 -19.32
N GLY A 165 -6.67 12.13 -18.04
CA GLY A 165 -7.02 13.39 -17.40
C GLY A 165 -6.17 14.55 -17.87
N ASP A 166 -6.43 15.74 -17.30
CA ASP A 166 -5.68 16.95 -17.63
C ASP A 166 -4.20 16.81 -17.27
N ASN A 167 -3.32 16.95 -18.26
CA ASN A 167 -1.87 16.78 -18.13
C ASN A 167 -1.25 17.74 -17.09
N TYR A 168 -1.77 18.96 -17.00
CA TYR A 168 -1.29 19.96 -16.04
C TYR A 168 -1.65 19.53 -14.61
N GLU A 169 -2.85 19.01 -14.43
CA GLU A 169 -3.29 18.51 -13.13
C GLU A 169 -2.48 17.29 -12.69
N VAL A 170 -2.26 16.32 -13.60
CA VAL A 170 -1.40 15.15 -13.33
C VAL A 170 -0.01 15.58 -12.89
N ALA A 171 0.63 16.49 -13.66
CA ALA A 171 1.96 17.00 -13.32
C ALA A 171 1.98 17.71 -11.96
N THR A 172 0.97 18.54 -11.69
CA THR A 172 0.85 19.28 -10.42
C THR A 172 0.69 18.36 -9.23
N LEU A 173 -0.14 17.34 -9.35
CA LEU A 173 -0.36 16.34 -8.28
C LEU A 173 0.90 15.50 -8.07
N ALA A 174 1.55 15.06 -9.14
CA ALA A 174 2.79 14.28 -9.05
C ALA A 174 3.92 15.08 -8.38
N ALA A 175 4.14 16.34 -8.81
CA ALA A 175 5.14 17.22 -8.20
C ALA A 175 4.84 17.51 -6.73
N LYS A 176 3.60 17.77 -6.37
CA LYS A 176 3.17 17.98 -4.98
C LYS A 176 3.37 16.72 -4.14
N GLY A 177 3.01 15.56 -4.69
CA GLY A 177 3.19 14.27 -4.04
C GLY A 177 4.67 13.97 -3.79
N ARG A 178 5.54 14.24 -4.78
CA ARG A 178 6.99 14.09 -4.68
C ARG A 178 7.58 14.95 -3.57
N MET A 179 7.27 16.23 -3.57
CA MET A 179 7.74 17.17 -2.54
C MET A 179 7.34 16.71 -1.12
N GLN A 180 6.13 16.22 -0.95
CA GLN A 180 5.65 15.72 0.34
C GLN A 180 6.32 14.40 0.73
N ALA A 181 6.55 13.50 -0.22
CA ALA A 181 7.24 12.24 -0.01
C ALA A 181 8.71 12.46 0.39
N GLU A 182 9.39 13.38 -0.27
CA GLU A 182 10.75 13.83 0.07
C GLU A 182 10.84 14.33 1.50
N ALA A 183 9.92 15.24 1.88
CA ALA A 183 9.82 15.75 3.25
C ALA A 183 9.49 14.64 4.29
N GLY A 184 8.84 13.56 3.87
CA GLY A 184 8.56 12.35 4.66
C GLY A 184 9.71 11.35 4.71
N GLY A 185 10.75 11.52 3.90
CA GLY A 185 11.87 10.59 3.77
C GLY A 185 11.50 9.27 3.10
N LYS A 186 10.54 9.28 2.15
CA LYS A 186 10.06 8.09 1.43
C LYS A 186 10.47 8.12 -0.04
N ILE A 187 11.68 7.59 -0.28
CA ILE A 187 12.28 7.54 -1.62
C ILE A 187 11.43 6.72 -2.62
N GLU A 188 10.78 5.66 -2.17
CA GLU A 188 9.90 4.83 -3.02
C GLU A 188 8.78 5.66 -3.66
N GLN A 189 8.19 6.59 -2.91
CA GLN A 189 7.14 7.47 -3.43
C GLN A 189 7.71 8.55 -4.38
N CYS A 190 8.95 8.95 -4.20
CA CYS A 190 9.62 9.82 -5.16
C CYS A 190 9.78 9.10 -6.51
N PHE A 191 10.19 7.84 -6.52
CA PHE A 191 10.23 7.04 -7.76
C PHE A 191 8.87 6.91 -8.44
N VAL A 192 7.80 6.77 -7.66
CA VAL A 192 6.44 6.77 -8.23
C VAL A 192 6.13 8.09 -8.92
N ALA A 193 6.45 9.21 -8.28
CA ALA A 193 6.24 10.54 -8.87
C ALA A 193 7.02 10.72 -10.17
N ASP A 194 8.30 10.34 -10.15
CA ASP A 194 9.17 10.42 -11.32
C ASP A 194 8.67 9.47 -12.44
N GLY A 195 8.20 8.28 -12.10
CA GLY A 195 7.56 7.36 -13.04
C GLY A 195 6.28 7.93 -13.69
N ILE A 196 5.41 8.57 -12.91
CA ILE A 196 4.20 9.24 -13.42
C ILE A 196 4.58 10.37 -14.36
N LEU A 197 5.54 11.21 -14.01
CA LEU A 197 6.00 12.32 -14.84
C LEU A 197 6.65 11.83 -16.14
N ALA A 198 7.50 10.81 -16.06
CA ALA A 198 8.11 10.20 -17.24
C ALA A 198 7.05 9.63 -18.18
N TRP A 199 6.05 8.93 -17.64
CA TRP A 199 4.95 8.42 -18.45
C TRP A 199 4.14 9.53 -19.09
N LEU A 200 3.85 10.60 -18.36
CA LEU A 200 3.18 11.78 -18.90
C LEU A 200 3.95 12.39 -20.07
N HIS A 201 5.28 12.50 -19.98
CA HIS A 201 6.12 12.96 -21.08
C HIS A 201 6.05 12.02 -22.28
N LEU A 202 6.10 10.71 -22.07
CA LEU A 202 5.96 9.73 -23.16
C LEU A 202 4.62 9.82 -23.88
N GLN A 203 3.51 9.96 -23.15
CA GLN A 203 2.18 10.15 -23.74
C GLN A 203 2.08 11.44 -24.58
N ASN A 204 2.85 12.46 -24.21
CA ASN A 204 2.93 13.72 -24.97
C ASN A 204 3.97 13.70 -26.09
N GLY A 205 4.55 12.56 -26.43
CA GLY A 205 5.55 12.42 -27.49
C GLY A 205 6.91 13.06 -27.15
N LYS A 206 7.27 13.14 -25.89
CA LYS A 206 8.46 13.79 -25.36
C LYS A 206 9.40 12.79 -24.66
N PRO A 207 10.00 11.84 -25.42
CA PRO A 207 10.82 10.79 -24.81
C PRO A 207 12.10 11.30 -24.16
N GLN A 208 12.65 12.42 -24.65
CA GLN A 208 13.86 12.99 -24.07
C GLN A 208 13.60 13.53 -22.66
N GLU A 209 12.51 14.29 -22.49
CA GLU A 209 12.09 14.81 -21.18
C GLU A 209 11.74 13.66 -20.21
N ALA A 210 11.19 12.55 -20.71
CA ALA A 210 10.95 11.36 -19.89
C ALA A 210 12.25 10.76 -19.36
N LEU A 211 13.29 10.67 -20.19
CA LEU A 211 14.62 10.18 -19.76
C LEU A 211 15.27 11.15 -18.75
N GLU A 212 15.16 12.45 -18.95
CA GLU A 212 15.69 13.45 -18.03
C GLU A 212 15.07 13.31 -16.63
N VAL A 213 13.76 13.05 -16.54
CA VAL A 213 13.08 12.79 -15.25
C VAL A 213 13.61 11.54 -14.56
N LEU A 214 13.96 10.49 -15.31
CA LEU A 214 14.42 9.22 -14.73
C LEU A 214 15.90 9.21 -14.34
N TYR A 215 16.72 10.05 -14.94
CA TYR A 215 18.17 10.10 -14.70
C TYR A 215 18.62 11.33 -13.89
N GLY A 216 17.74 12.31 -13.70
CA GLY A 216 17.98 13.54 -12.93
C GLY A 216 17.78 13.38 -11.47
#